data_73f5bff646ff4b31f642f969a5fdb28f
#
_entry.id   73f5bff646ff4b31f642f969a5fdb28f
#
_cell.length_a   1.000
_cell.length_b   1.000
_cell.length_c   1.000
_cell.angle_alpha   90.00
_cell.angle_beta   90.00
_cell.angle_gamma   90.00
#
_symmetry.space_group_name_H-M   'P 1'
#
loop_
_entity.id
_entity.type
_entity.pdbx_description
1 polymer ?
#
loop_
_entity_poly.entity_id
_entity_poly.type
_entity_poly.pdbx_seq_one_letter_code
_entity_poly.pdbx_strand_id
1 'polypeptide(L)'
;MRKVIGIGETILDIIFRNNRPHTAVPGGSTFNGLISLGRLGVPVSFISEVGNDHVGDIIRDFMKENNLSTRYVDRFPDGKSPISLAFLDNDSNADYTFYKDYPKQRLDVPLPEINEDDIFIYGSYYSLNPALRERMVEFLDYARQRKAILYYDPNFRKAHAHEAIHLAPTLLENFEYADIIRGSDEDFLNIFGEADSEKVYTDHIRFYCDRFITTHGAGGVNLYH
;
A
#
# COMPACT_ATOMS: atom_id res chain seq x y z
N MET A 1 19.18 14.37 1.94
CA MET A 1 17.73 14.29 2.25
C MET A 1 17.35 12.83 2.16
N ARG A 2 16.64 12.30 3.14
CA ARG A 2 16.13 10.92 3.11
C ARG A 2 15.20 10.73 1.92
N LYS A 3 15.34 9.62 1.25
CA LYS A 3 14.49 9.20 0.15
C LYS A 3 13.38 8.29 0.71
N VAL A 4 12.22 8.32 0.11
CA VAL A 4 11.12 7.39 0.43
C VAL A 4 10.92 6.45 -0.75
N ILE A 5 10.96 5.16 -0.48
CA ILE A 5 10.68 4.10 -1.45
C ILE A 5 9.40 3.39 -0.96
N GLY A 6 8.40 3.29 -1.79
CA GLY A 6 7.20 2.53 -1.46
C GLY A 6 7.03 1.36 -2.41
N ILE A 7 6.38 0.29 -1.91
CA ILE A 7 5.94 -0.82 -2.73
C ILE A 7 4.44 -1.03 -2.52
N GLY A 8 3.69 -1.20 -3.60
CA GLY A 8 2.25 -1.39 -3.50
C GLY A 8 1.54 -1.46 -4.85
N GLU A 9 0.25 -1.74 -4.80
CA GLU A 9 -0.63 -1.71 -5.96
C GLU A 9 -0.93 -0.26 -6.37
N THR A 10 -1.06 -0.03 -7.67
CA THR A 10 -1.72 1.15 -8.21
C THR A 10 -2.85 0.71 -9.13
N ILE A 11 -3.92 1.48 -9.16
CA ILE A 11 -5.15 1.17 -9.88
C ILE A 11 -5.74 2.47 -10.44
N LEU A 12 -6.41 2.40 -11.60
CA LEU A 12 -7.20 3.52 -12.09
C LEU A 12 -8.65 3.39 -11.58
N ASP A 13 -9.04 4.26 -10.65
CA ASP A 13 -10.39 4.33 -10.13
C ASP A 13 -11.28 5.15 -11.08
N ILE A 14 -12.28 4.52 -11.70
CA ILE A 14 -13.29 5.17 -12.53
C ILE A 14 -14.53 5.42 -11.67
N ILE A 15 -14.75 6.69 -11.34
CA ILE A 15 -15.81 7.10 -10.42
C ILE A 15 -17.10 7.36 -11.17
N PHE A 16 -18.18 6.75 -10.69
CA PHE A 16 -19.54 6.93 -11.19
C PHE A 16 -20.39 7.71 -10.19
N ARG A 17 -21.18 8.66 -10.71
CA ARG A 17 -22.26 9.32 -9.97
C ARG A 17 -23.56 9.18 -10.78
N ASN A 18 -24.65 8.78 -10.10
CA ASN A 18 -25.92 8.53 -10.76
C ASN A 18 -25.78 7.60 -11.98
N ASN A 19 -25.00 6.53 -11.85
CA ASN A 19 -24.70 5.54 -12.91
C ASN A 19 -24.06 6.13 -14.19
N ARG A 20 -23.41 7.31 -14.08
CA ARG A 20 -22.68 7.93 -15.19
C ARG A 20 -21.22 8.11 -14.81
N PRO A 21 -20.27 7.86 -15.73
CA PRO A 21 -18.87 8.16 -15.48
C PRO A 21 -18.71 9.64 -15.13
N HIS A 22 -17.98 9.93 -14.05
CA HIS A 22 -17.75 11.28 -13.55
C HIS A 22 -16.29 11.70 -13.71
N THR A 23 -15.36 10.85 -13.28
CA THR A 23 -13.91 11.09 -13.40
C THR A 23 -13.16 9.77 -13.31
N ALA A 24 -11.87 9.80 -13.67
CA ALA A 24 -10.95 8.70 -13.45
C ALA A 24 -9.69 9.24 -12.79
N VAL A 25 -9.24 8.57 -11.70
CA VAL A 25 -8.09 9.01 -10.89
C VAL A 25 -7.23 7.81 -10.54
N PRO A 26 -5.91 7.85 -10.78
CA PRO A 26 -5.00 6.85 -10.25
C PRO A 26 -5.03 6.83 -8.72
N GLY A 27 -5.08 5.64 -8.14
CA GLY A 27 -5.17 5.43 -6.69
C GLY A 27 -4.38 4.22 -6.23
N GLY A 28 -4.47 3.94 -4.94
CA GLY A 28 -3.80 2.86 -4.22
C GLY A 28 -3.38 3.34 -2.84
N SER A 29 -3.35 2.46 -1.84
CA SER A 29 -3.05 2.87 -0.46
C SER A 29 -1.67 3.53 -0.34
N THR A 30 -0.61 2.77 -0.58
CA THR A 30 0.77 3.29 -0.56
C THR A 30 0.97 4.39 -1.61
N PHE A 31 0.40 4.20 -2.81
CA PHE A 31 0.48 5.17 -3.91
C PHE A 31 0.04 6.58 -3.49
N ASN A 32 -1.13 6.73 -2.84
CA ASN A 32 -1.66 8.03 -2.43
C ASN A 32 -0.74 8.76 -1.44
N GLY A 33 -0.14 8.02 -0.50
CA GLY A 33 0.86 8.57 0.42
C GLY A 33 2.11 9.08 -0.31
N LEU A 34 2.62 8.30 -1.27
CA LEU A 34 3.79 8.67 -2.05
C LEU A 34 3.52 9.87 -2.98
N ILE A 35 2.35 9.95 -3.61
CA ILE A 35 1.92 11.13 -4.39
C ILE A 35 1.94 12.39 -3.51
N SER A 36 1.42 12.29 -2.29
CA SER A 36 1.44 13.42 -1.34
C SER A 36 2.86 13.85 -1.00
N LEU A 37 3.77 12.91 -0.74
CA LEU A 37 5.18 13.20 -0.47
C LEU A 37 5.89 13.81 -1.68
N GLY A 38 5.64 13.30 -2.89
CA GLY A 38 6.20 13.86 -4.12
C GLY A 38 5.77 15.32 -4.35
N ARG A 39 4.50 15.65 -4.10
CA ARG A 39 3.98 17.02 -4.14
C ARG A 39 4.65 17.94 -3.12
N LEU A 40 5.08 17.41 -1.98
CA LEU A 40 5.83 18.12 -0.95
C LEU A 40 7.33 18.23 -1.27
N GLY A 41 7.79 17.72 -2.41
CA GLY A 41 9.18 17.78 -2.85
C GLY A 41 10.11 16.76 -2.19
N VAL A 42 9.56 15.75 -1.55
CA VAL A 42 10.35 14.61 -1.03
C VAL A 42 10.81 13.75 -2.20
N PRO A 43 12.08 13.28 -2.26
CA PRO A 43 12.51 12.31 -3.25
C PRO A 43 11.79 10.99 -3.05
N VAL A 44 10.94 10.58 -4.01
CA VAL A 44 10.09 9.39 -3.90
C VAL A 44 10.32 8.46 -5.07
N SER A 45 10.41 7.16 -4.77
CA SER A 45 10.36 6.08 -5.76
C SER A 45 9.23 5.11 -5.44
N PHE A 46 8.58 4.58 -6.47
CA PHE A 46 7.51 3.61 -6.28
C PHE A 46 7.80 2.32 -7.04
N ILE A 47 7.74 1.21 -6.31
CA ILE A 47 7.83 -0.15 -6.84
C ILE A 47 6.41 -0.63 -7.03
N SER A 48 6.03 -0.87 -8.27
CA SER A 48 4.67 -1.26 -8.65
C SER A 48 4.68 -1.91 -10.02
N GLU A 49 3.49 -2.20 -10.53
CA GLU A 49 3.33 -2.84 -11.83
C GLU A 49 2.07 -2.33 -12.53
N VAL A 50 2.16 -2.15 -13.83
CA VAL A 50 1.06 -1.76 -14.71
C VAL A 50 1.15 -2.51 -16.03
N GLY A 51 0.04 -2.68 -16.74
CA GLY A 51 0.04 -3.22 -18.09
C GLY A 51 0.70 -2.27 -19.09
N ASN A 52 1.17 -2.81 -20.20
CA ASN A 52 1.62 -2.03 -21.34
C ASN A 52 0.42 -1.56 -22.17
N ASP A 53 -0.42 -0.71 -21.57
CA ASP A 53 -1.68 -0.21 -22.12
C ASP A 53 -1.90 1.27 -21.74
N HIS A 54 -2.97 1.87 -22.28
CA HIS A 54 -3.30 3.28 -22.03
C HIS A 54 -3.58 3.59 -20.55
N VAL A 55 -4.14 2.65 -19.79
CA VAL A 55 -4.37 2.83 -18.35
C VAL A 55 -3.03 2.91 -17.61
N GLY A 56 -2.09 2.03 -17.96
CA GLY A 56 -0.73 2.08 -17.43
C GLY A 56 -0.01 3.39 -17.77
N ASP A 57 -0.22 3.93 -18.98
CA ASP A 57 0.34 5.22 -19.36
C ASP A 57 -0.27 6.36 -18.52
N ILE A 58 -1.60 6.40 -18.33
CA ILE A 58 -2.28 7.38 -17.46
C ILE A 58 -1.71 7.35 -16.04
N ILE A 59 -1.55 6.17 -15.45
CA ILE A 59 -1.01 6.01 -14.09
C ILE A 59 0.42 6.55 -14.02
N ARG A 60 1.27 6.18 -14.97
CA ARG A 60 2.68 6.59 -14.99
C ARG A 60 2.85 8.07 -15.24
N ASP A 61 2.04 8.67 -16.10
CA ASP A 61 2.10 10.11 -16.35
C ASP A 61 1.64 10.90 -15.13
N PHE A 62 0.58 10.45 -14.43
CA PHE A 62 0.17 11.04 -13.16
C PHE A 62 1.28 10.95 -12.09
N MET A 63 2.04 9.86 -12.04
CA MET A 63 3.21 9.76 -11.16
C MET A 63 4.25 10.83 -11.48
N LYS A 64 4.63 10.98 -12.74
CA LYS A 64 5.63 11.98 -13.17
C LYS A 64 5.18 13.41 -12.87
N GLU A 65 3.90 13.73 -13.14
CA GLU A 65 3.30 15.03 -12.83
C GLU A 65 3.33 15.37 -11.33
N ASN A 66 3.40 14.36 -10.47
CA ASN A 66 3.47 14.50 -9.02
C ASN A 66 4.87 14.19 -8.45
N ASN A 67 5.92 14.27 -9.27
CA ASN A 67 7.32 14.10 -8.89
C ASN A 67 7.68 12.69 -8.34
N LEU A 68 6.96 11.63 -8.75
CA LEU A 68 7.32 10.26 -8.45
C LEU A 68 8.16 9.65 -9.57
N SER A 69 9.25 8.98 -9.20
CA SER A 69 10.02 8.17 -10.14
C SER A 69 9.24 6.93 -10.59
N THR A 70 9.16 6.74 -11.90
CA THR A 70 8.57 5.54 -12.51
C THR A 70 9.59 4.46 -12.86
N ARG A 71 10.85 4.59 -12.38
CA ARG A 71 11.99 3.70 -12.71
C ARG A 71 11.72 2.25 -12.29
N TYR A 72 10.99 2.05 -11.20
CA TYR A 72 10.70 0.74 -10.61
C TYR A 72 9.23 0.33 -10.80
N VAL A 73 8.58 0.85 -11.83
CA VAL A 73 7.23 0.44 -12.23
C VAL A 73 7.36 -0.55 -13.39
N ASP A 74 7.07 -1.81 -13.11
CA ASP A 74 7.02 -2.86 -14.14
C ASP A 74 5.94 -2.54 -15.18
N ARG A 75 6.26 -2.77 -16.45
CA ARG A 75 5.30 -2.68 -17.56
C ARG A 75 5.13 -4.05 -18.19
N PHE A 76 4.27 -4.85 -17.63
CA PHE A 76 4.08 -6.20 -18.13
C PHE A 76 3.34 -6.20 -19.51
N PRO A 77 3.84 -7.01 -20.45
CA PRO A 77 3.24 -7.09 -21.80
C PRO A 77 1.96 -7.94 -21.83
N ASP A 78 1.88 -8.95 -20.96
CA ASP A 78 0.79 -9.92 -20.91
C ASP A 78 -0.13 -9.58 -19.73
N GLY A 79 -1.38 -9.17 -20.00
CA GLY A 79 -2.34 -8.73 -19.01
C GLY A 79 -2.79 -7.29 -19.22
N LYS A 80 -3.51 -6.74 -18.24
CA LYS A 80 -4.06 -5.38 -18.27
C LYS A 80 -3.82 -4.65 -16.98
N SER A 81 -3.58 -3.34 -17.07
CA SER A 81 -3.55 -2.48 -15.91
C SER A 81 -4.84 -2.59 -15.10
N PRO A 82 -4.76 -2.66 -13.76
CA PRO A 82 -5.95 -2.81 -12.94
C PRO A 82 -6.80 -1.54 -12.98
N ILE A 83 -8.11 -1.74 -13.04
CA ILE A 83 -9.10 -0.67 -12.90
C ILE A 83 -10.12 -1.04 -11.83
N SER A 84 -10.70 -0.03 -11.19
CA SER A 84 -11.89 -0.18 -10.38
C SER A 84 -13.03 0.69 -10.93
N LEU A 85 -14.26 0.23 -10.72
CA LEU A 85 -15.46 1.04 -10.89
C LEU A 85 -15.95 1.38 -9.49
N ALA A 86 -15.97 2.67 -9.15
CA ALA A 86 -16.42 3.17 -7.86
C ALA A 86 -17.79 3.85 -8.04
N PHE A 87 -18.86 3.23 -7.58
CA PHE A 87 -20.21 3.76 -7.63
C PHE A 87 -20.53 4.52 -6.34
N LEU A 88 -20.62 5.85 -6.44
CA LEU A 88 -20.93 6.69 -5.28
C LEU A 88 -22.44 6.74 -5.04
N ASP A 89 -22.84 6.49 -3.78
CA ASP A 89 -24.19 6.78 -3.30
C ASP A 89 -24.37 8.27 -2.98
N ASN A 90 -25.56 8.63 -2.48
CA ASN A 90 -25.90 10.02 -2.13
C ASN A 90 -25.06 10.55 -0.96
N ASP A 91 -24.54 9.68 -0.10
CA ASP A 91 -23.72 10.02 1.05
C ASP A 91 -22.22 9.99 0.70
N SER A 92 -21.90 9.78 -0.59
CA SER A 92 -20.52 9.66 -1.12
C SER A 92 -19.76 8.42 -0.63
N ASN A 93 -20.46 7.39 -0.15
CA ASN A 93 -19.87 6.08 0.05
C ASN A 93 -19.69 5.40 -1.31
N ALA A 94 -18.57 4.72 -1.49
CA ALA A 94 -18.25 4.05 -2.74
C ALA A 94 -18.45 2.54 -2.65
N ASP A 95 -19.21 1.97 -3.59
CA ASP A 95 -19.23 0.54 -3.88
C ASP A 95 -18.25 0.25 -5.02
N TYR A 96 -17.33 -0.69 -4.79
CA TYR A 96 -16.22 -0.96 -5.70
C TYR A 96 -16.36 -2.30 -6.41
N THR A 97 -16.15 -2.27 -7.72
CA THR A 97 -15.94 -3.47 -8.55
C THR A 97 -14.55 -3.42 -9.16
N PHE A 98 -13.71 -4.44 -8.92
CA PHE A 98 -12.33 -4.49 -9.39
C PHE A 98 -12.18 -5.40 -10.61
N TYR A 99 -11.39 -4.92 -11.58
CA TYR A 99 -10.97 -5.68 -12.75
C TYR A 99 -9.45 -5.76 -12.77
N LYS A 100 -8.92 -6.96 -12.57
CA LYS A 100 -7.49 -7.24 -12.45
C LYS A 100 -7.12 -8.40 -13.37
N ASP A 101 -6.13 -8.17 -14.22
CA ASP A 101 -5.61 -9.17 -15.17
C ASP A 101 -4.07 -9.08 -15.17
N TYR A 102 -3.48 -9.73 -14.16
CA TYR A 102 -2.04 -9.73 -13.96
C TYR A 102 -1.38 -10.94 -14.63
N PRO A 103 -0.14 -10.79 -15.12
CA PRO A 103 0.66 -11.90 -15.64
C PRO A 103 1.06 -12.87 -14.52
N LYS A 104 1.61 -14.03 -14.91
CA LYS A 104 2.16 -14.99 -13.93
C LYS A 104 3.43 -14.46 -13.26
N GLN A 105 4.32 -13.83 -14.04
CA GLN A 105 5.52 -13.17 -13.51
C GLN A 105 5.14 -11.76 -13.08
N ARG A 106 5.46 -11.43 -11.86
CA ARG A 106 5.05 -10.19 -11.20
C ARG A 106 6.26 -9.40 -10.73
N LEU A 107 6.17 -8.06 -10.76
CA LEU A 107 7.20 -7.16 -10.27
C LEU A 107 8.60 -7.43 -10.85
N ASP A 108 8.69 -7.55 -12.18
CA ASP A 108 9.97 -7.75 -12.88
C ASP A 108 10.74 -6.41 -12.98
N VAL A 109 11.24 -5.98 -11.85
CA VAL A 109 12.02 -4.74 -11.71
C VAL A 109 13.27 -4.99 -10.88
N PRO A 110 14.37 -4.24 -11.11
CA PRO A 110 15.56 -4.36 -10.28
C PRO A 110 15.31 -3.87 -8.85
N LEU A 111 16.13 -4.32 -7.92
CA LEU A 111 16.16 -3.80 -6.57
C LEU A 111 16.47 -2.28 -6.59
N PRO A 112 15.77 -1.46 -5.78
CA PRO A 112 15.96 -0.02 -5.78
C PRO A 112 17.27 0.38 -5.12
N GLU A 113 17.75 1.58 -5.44
CA GLU A 113 18.86 2.18 -4.70
C GLU A 113 18.35 2.63 -3.32
N ILE A 114 18.85 1.98 -2.27
CA ILE A 114 18.52 2.29 -0.86
C ILE A 114 19.80 2.67 -0.11
N ASN A 115 19.76 3.77 0.62
CA ASN A 115 20.80 4.17 1.55
C ASN A 115 20.33 3.97 3.00
N GLU A 116 21.29 3.95 3.93
CA GLU A 116 21.00 3.92 5.37
C GLU A 116 20.07 5.09 5.73
N ASP A 117 19.07 4.83 6.57
CA ASP A 117 18.01 5.76 7.00
C ASP A 117 17.01 6.21 5.89
N ASP A 118 17.08 5.72 4.65
CA ASP A 118 15.97 5.88 3.72
C ASP A 118 14.72 5.16 4.29
N ILE A 119 13.52 5.60 3.91
CA ILE A 119 12.28 5.00 4.40
C ILE A 119 11.72 4.07 3.34
N PHE A 120 11.43 2.82 3.73
CA PHE A 120 10.78 1.83 2.87
C PHE A 120 9.36 1.56 3.36
N ILE A 121 8.35 2.00 2.57
CA ILE A 121 6.93 1.89 2.90
C ILE A 121 6.32 0.69 2.16
N TYR A 122 5.66 -0.19 2.91
CA TYR A 122 4.93 -1.33 2.35
C TYR A 122 3.64 -1.55 3.13
N GLY A 123 2.71 -2.31 2.54
CA GLY A 123 1.46 -2.57 3.23
C GLY A 123 0.32 -2.94 2.29
N SER A 124 -0.89 -2.63 2.75
CA SER A 124 -2.17 -2.99 2.15
C SER A 124 -2.30 -4.48 1.83
N TYR A 125 -3.41 -4.89 1.25
CA TYR A 125 -3.62 -6.27 0.79
C TYR A 125 -2.56 -6.72 -0.24
N TYR A 126 -1.90 -5.78 -0.93
CA TYR A 126 -0.83 -6.07 -1.87
C TYR A 126 0.36 -6.78 -1.22
N SER A 127 0.73 -6.38 0.01
CA SER A 127 1.80 -7.02 0.77
C SER A 127 1.46 -8.42 1.29
N LEU A 128 0.18 -8.78 1.26
CA LEU A 128 -0.34 -10.07 1.72
C LEU A 128 -0.61 -11.04 0.56
N ASN A 129 -0.46 -10.59 -0.69
CA ASN A 129 -0.77 -11.39 -1.86
C ASN A 129 0.23 -12.55 -2.02
N PRO A 130 -0.22 -13.82 -1.97
CA PRO A 130 0.67 -14.97 -2.08
C PRO A 130 1.47 -15.01 -3.39
N ALA A 131 0.92 -14.50 -4.50
CA ALA A 131 1.61 -14.45 -5.78
C ALA A 131 2.81 -13.47 -5.81
N LEU A 132 2.87 -12.56 -4.83
CA LEU A 132 3.94 -11.56 -4.69
C LEU A 132 4.87 -11.86 -3.51
N ARG A 133 4.54 -12.87 -2.68
CA ARG A 133 5.21 -13.03 -1.37
C ARG A 133 6.72 -13.20 -1.48
N GLU A 134 7.18 -14.06 -2.35
CA GLU A 134 8.62 -14.28 -2.56
C GLU A 134 9.34 -12.98 -2.94
N ARG A 135 8.76 -12.25 -3.89
CA ARG A 135 9.33 -10.99 -4.35
C ARG A 135 9.24 -9.89 -3.28
N MET A 136 8.16 -9.86 -2.51
CA MET A 136 8.00 -8.93 -1.37
C MET A 136 9.08 -9.16 -0.31
N VAL A 137 9.30 -10.40 0.08
CA VAL A 137 10.35 -10.77 1.05
C VAL A 137 11.73 -10.35 0.55
N GLU A 138 12.04 -10.57 -0.73
CA GLU A 138 13.31 -10.12 -1.32
C GLU A 138 13.52 -8.60 -1.17
N PHE A 139 12.48 -7.79 -1.43
CA PHE A 139 12.56 -6.34 -1.23
C PHE A 139 12.72 -5.95 0.25
N LEU A 140 12.01 -6.62 1.15
CA LEU A 140 12.08 -6.35 2.59
C LEU A 140 13.45 -6.72 3.17
N ASP A 141 13.98 -7.88 2.83
CA ASP A 141 15.31 -8.32 3.23
C ASP A 141 16.39 -7.37 2.70
N TYR A 142 16.28 -6.97 1.43
CA TYR A 142 17.21 -6.02 0.86
C TYR A 142 17.15 -4.66 1.57
N ALA A 143 15.96 -4.13 1.83
CA ALA A 143 15.79 -2.87 2.55
C ALA A 143 16.38 -2.93 3.97
N ARG A 144 16.15 -4.06 4.69
CA ARG A 144 16.74 -4.31 6.01
C ARG A 144 18.26 -4.39 5.97
N GLN A 145 18.84 -5.10 5.00
CA GLN A 145 20.30 -5.19 4.81
C GLN A 145 20.93 -3.81 4.53
N ARG A 146 20.20 -2.92 3.85
CA ARG A 146 20.63 -1.55 3.58
C ARG A 146 20.34 -0.59 4.73
N LYS A 147 19.80 -1.08 5.86
CA LYS A 147 19.45 -0.31 7.05
C LYS A 147 18.43 0.81 6.76
N ALA A 148 17.49 0.55 5.86
CA ALA A 148 16.34 1.41 5.69
C ALA A 148 15.42 1.31 6.91
N ILE A 149 14.62 2.35 7.15
CA ILE A 149 13.53 2.33 8.12
C ILE A 149 12.31 1.71 7.43
N LEU A 150 11.87 0.54 7.89
CA LEU A 150 10.73 -0.17 7.32
C LEU A 150 9.44 0.29 8.00
N TYR A 151 8.55 0.88 7.20
CA TYR A 151 7.26 1.42 7.64
C TYR A 151 6.14 0.58 7.06
N TYR A 152 5.37 -0.10 7.92
CA TYR A 152 4.27 -0.97 7.53
C TYR A 152 2.91 -0.34 7.82
N ASP A 153 2.04 -0.28 6.80
CA ASP A 153 0.63 0.13 6.92
C ASP A 153 -0.27 -0.97 6.37
N PRO A 154 -0.89 -1.82 7.23
CA PRO A 154 -1.72 -2.94 6.76
C PRO A 154 -2.89 -2.48 5.89
N ASN A 155 -3.47 -1.31 6.14
CA ASN A 155 -4.63 -0.80 5.39
C ASN A 155 -5.65 -1.91 5.09
N PHE A 156 -6.04 -2.65 6.16
CA PHE A 156 -6.79 -3.90 6.08
C PHE A 156 -8.29 -3.65 6.07
N ARG A 157 -8.86 -3.68 4.89
CA ARG A 157 -10.26 -3.32 4.69
C ARG A 157 -11.23 -4.41 5.16
N LYS A 158 -12.41 -4.01 5.61
CA LYS A 158 -13.51 -4.91 6.04
C LYS A 158 -13.84 -5.99 5.01
N ALA A 159 -13.71 -5.69 3.72
CA ALA A 159 -13.91 -6.67 2.65
C ALA A 159 -13.01 -7.92 2.77
N HIS A 160 -11.84 -7.79 3.42
CA HIS A 160 -10.87 -8.87 3.64
C HIS A 160 -10.94 -9.49 5.05
N ALA A 161 -11.81 -9.00 5.93
CA ALA A 161 -11.89 -9.48 7.31
C ALA A 161 -12.15 -11.00 7.42
N HIS A 162 -12.88 -11.57 6.46
CA HIS A 162 -13.13 -13.00 6.39
C HIS A 162 -11.88 -13.84 6.06
N GLU A 163 -10.84 -13.23 5.51
CA GLU A 163 -9.55 -13.84 5.18
C GLU A 163 -8.50 -13.66 6.29
N ALA A 164 -8.79 -12.85 7.33
CA ALA A 164 -7.80 -12.45 8.34
C ALA A 164 -7.06 -13.64 8.96
N ILE A 165 -7.77 -14.74 9.29
CA ILE A 165 -7.18 -15.95 9.87
C ILE A 165 -6.17 -16.59 8.89
N HIS A 166 -6.50 -16.65 7.61
CA HIS A 166 -5.63 -17.25 6.59
C HIS A 166 -4.42 -16.36 6.28
N LEU A 167 -4.58 -15.05 6.40
CA LEU A 167 -3.54 -14.06 6.14
C LEU A 167 -2.67 -13.76 7.38
N ALA A 168 -3.09 -14.22 8.58
CA ALA A 168 -2.40 -13.97 9.84
C ALA A 168 -0.88 -14.30 9.79
N PRO A 169 -0.42 -15.44 9.25
CA PRO A 169 1.02 -15.71 9.19
C PRO A 169 1.80 -14.64 8.42
N THR A 170 1.27 -14.20 7.26
CA THR A 170 1.90 -13.17 6.44
C THR A 170 1.81 -11.79 7.09
N LEU A 171 0.71 -11.48 7.78
CA LEU A 171 0.57 -10.25 8.55
C LEU A 171 1.62 -10.18 9.67
N LEU A 172 1.78 -11.24 10.45
CA LEU A 172 2.76 -11.31 11.53
C LEU A 172 4.18 -11.21 11.01
N GLU A 173 4.50 -11.91 9.92
CA GLU A 173 5.80 -11.80 9.26
C GLU A 173 6.07 -10.35 8.79
N ASN A 174 5.06 -9.64 8.26
CA ASN A 174 5.20 -8.22 7.93
C ASN A 174 5.44 -7.35 9.16
N PHE A 175 4.83 -7.67 10.32
CA PHE A 175 5.11 -6.96 11.58
C PHE A 175 6.55 -7.17 12.06
N GLU A 176 7.10 -8.38 11.90
CA GLU A 176 8.51 -8.68 12.24
C GLU A 176 9.52 -7.91 11.40
N TYR A 177 9.15 -7.53 10.17
CA TYR A 177 9.98 -6.67 9.33
C TYR A 177 9.95 -5.20 9.74
N ALA A 178 8.86 -4.73 10.33
CA ALA A 178 8.59 -3.32 10.52
C ALA A 178 9.39 -2.68 11.66
N ASP A 179 9.98 -1.52 11.42
CA ASP A 179 10.51 -0.61 12.44
C ASP A 179 9.41 0.33 12.96
N ILE A 180 8.37 0.55 12.15
CA ILE A 180 7.20 1.34 12.51
C ILE A 180 5.97 0.65 11.92
N ILE A 181 4.97 0.39 12.74
CA ILE A 181 3.65 -0.08 12.29
C ILE A 181 2.65 1.07 12.46
N ARG A 182 1.91 1.35 11.39
CA ARG A 182 0.80 2.33 11.41
C ARG A 182 -0.46 1.68 10.88
N GLY A 183 -1.61 1.99 11.48
CA GLY A 183 -2.92 1.61 10.96
C GLY A 183 -4.02 2.47 11.57
N SER A 184 -5.25 2.28 11.12
CA SER A 184 -6.44 2.86 11.76
C SER A 184 -7.01 1.89 12.81
N ASP A 185 -7.86 2.41 13.69
CA ASP A 185 -8.69 1.59 14.60
C ASP A 185 -9.53 0.56 13.82
N GLU A 186 -10.05 0.94 12.64
CA GLU A 186 -10.79 0.03 11.76
C GLU A 186 -9.90 -1.11 11.23
N ASP A 187 -8.63 -0.83 10.87
CA ASP A 187 -7.71 -1.86 10.40
C ASP A 187 -7.51 -2.94 11.47
N PHE A 188 -7.25 -2.52 12.71
CA PHE A 188 -6.98 -3.46 13.82
C PHE A 188 -8.26 -4.16 14.31
N LEU A 189 -9.41 -3.50 14.24
CA LEU A 189 -10.70 -4.15 14.46
C LEU A 189 -10.92 -5.28 13.44
N ASN A 190 -10.58 -5.08 12.19
CA ASN A 190 -10.72 -6.09 11.13
C ASN A 190 -9.69 -7.22 11.26
N ILE A 191 -8.49 -6.95 11.77
CA ILE A 191 -7.40 -7.93 11.92
C ILE A 191 -7.55 -8.73 13.22
N PHE A 192 -7.75 -8.06 14.36
CA PHE A 192 -7.69 -8.65 15.68
C PHE A 192 -9.04 -8.69 16.41
N GLY A 193 -10.08 -8.02 15.90
CA GLY A 193 -11.34 -7.84 16.59
C GLY A 193 -11.27 -6.80 17.73
N GLU A 194 -10.21 -6.00 17.79
CA GLU A 194 -9.98 -4.98 18.82
C GLU A 194 -9.67 -3.62 18.18
N ALA A 195 -10.34 -2.56 18.65
CA ALA A 195 -10.17 -1.19 18.18
C ALA A 195 -9.48 -0.27 19.20
N ASP A 196 -9.38 -0.71 20.48
CA ASP A 196 -8.66 0.02 21.49
C ASP A 196 -7.17 -0.04 21.24
N SER A 197 -6.56 1.10 20.92
CA SER A 197 -5.16 1.16 20.49
C SER A 197 -4.16 0.75 21.55
N GLU A 198 -4.45 0.93 22.83
CA GLU A 198 -3.58 0.48 23.92
C GLU A 198 -3.57 -1.05 24.01
N LYS A 199 -4.74 -1.67 23.90
CA LYS A 199 -4.85 -3.14 23.86
C LYS A 199 -4.22 -3.72 22.60
N VAL A 200 -4.47 -3.11 21.43
CA VAL A 200 -3.83 -3.53 20.17
C VAL A 200 -2.31 -3.51 20.32
N TYR A 201 -1.75 -2.42 20.89
CA TYR A 201 -0.32 -2.35 21.12
C TYR A 201 0.16 -3.42 22.11
N THR A 202 -0.45 -3.50 23.30
CA THR A 202 0.02 -4.37 24.38
C THR A 202 -0.15 -5.86 24.10
N ASP A 203 -1.21 -6.24 23.40
CA ASP A 203 -1.58 -7.64 23.22
C ASP A 203 -1.11 -8.22 21.88
N HIS A 204 -0.86 -7.36 20.87
CA HIS A 204 -0.59 -7.83 19.52
C HIS A 204 0.68 -7.25 18.87
N ILE A 205 1.01 -5.96 19.07
CA ILE A 205 2.05 -5.29 18.28
C ILE A 205 3.41 -5.27 18.96
N ARG A 206 3.50 -4.95 20.25
CA ARG A 206 4.76 -4.73 20.98
C ARG A 206 5.75 -5.91 20.95
N PHE A 207 5.27 -7.11 20.64
CA PHE A 207 6.10 -8.31 20.52
C PHE A 207 6.92 -8.34 19.22
N TYR A 208 6.55 -7.51 18.24
CA TYR A 208 7.14 -7.43 16.90
C TYR A 208 7.80 -6.07 16.66
N CYS A 209 7.18 -5.00 17.14
CA CYS A 209 7.59 -3.63 16.83
C CYS A 209 7.31 -2.70 18.02
N ASP A 210 8.34 -1.93 18.42
CA ASP A 210 8.23 -0.98 19.54
C ASP A 210 7.50 0.32 19.16
N ARG A 211 7.46 0.67 17.85
CA ARG A 211 6.87 1.93 17.38
C ARG A 211 5.56 1.68 16.67
N PHE A 212 4.50 2.10 17.31
CA PHE A 212 3.15 1.89 16.82
C PHE A 212 2.37 3.21 16.73
N ILE A 213 1.70 3.43 15.61
CA ILE A 213 0.89 4.62 15.32
C ILE A 213 -0.53 4.18 14.97
N THR A 214 -1.53 4.65 15.72
CA THR A 214 -2.94 4.46 15.35
C THR A 214 -3.62 5.77 15.04
N THR A 215 -4.50 5.74 14.04
CA THR A 215 -5.32 6.89 13.63
C THR A 215 -6.79 6.60 13.86
N HIS A 216 -7.52 7.63 14.33
CA HIS A 216 -8.93 7.55 14.75
C HIS A 216 -9.79 8.58 14.00
N GLY A 217 -9.50 8.84 12.72
CA GLY A 217 -10.19 9.87 11.93
C GLY A 217 -10.13 11.23 12.63
N ALA A 218 -11.28 11.83 12.95
CA ALA A 218 -11.37 13.11 13.67
C ALA A 218 -10.91 13.01 15.14
N GLY A 219 -10.78 11.79 15.69
CA GLY A 219 -10.30 11.53 17.07
C GLY A 219 -8.80 11.71 17.25
N GLY A 220 -8.04 11.87 16.16
CA GLY A 220 -6.61 12.14 16.23
C GLY A 220 -5.74 10.91 16.03
N VAL A 221 -4.56 10.92 16.67
CA VAL A 221 -3.51 9.91 16.50
C VAL A 221 -2.91 9.55 17.84
N ASN A 222 -2.72 8.26 18.11
CA ASN A 222 -1.97 7.76 19.24
C ASN A 222 -0.61 7.22 18.78
N LEU A 223 0.42 7.45 19.58
CA LEU A 223 1.78 6.97 19.36
C LEU A 223 2.23 6.17 20.59
N TYR A 224 2.71 4.96 20.35
CA TYR A 224 3.26 4.05 21.37
C TYR A 224 4.73 3.76 21.06
N HIS A 225 5.54 3.69 22.13
CA HIS A 225 6.97 3.40 22.07
C HIS A 225 7.45 2.73 23.36
#